data_477e11271bb964344bda8a30316068ac
#
_entry.id   477e11271bb964344bda8a30316068ac
#
_cell.length_a   1.000
_cell.length_b   1.000
_cell.length_c   1.000
_cell.angle_alpha   90.00
_cell.angle_beta   90.00
_cell.angle_gamma   90.00
#
_symmetry.space_group_name_H-M   'P 1'
#
loop_
_entity.id
_entity.type
_entity.pdbx_description
1 polymer ?
#
loop_
_entity_poly.entity_id
_entity_poly.type
_entity_poly.pdbx_seq_one_letter_code
_entity_poly.pdbx_strand_id
1 'polypeptide(L)'
;MPEKKRSIVKYDNRPIGLFDSGLGGLTVVRAVREAFPDENVIYLGDTARVPYGNRSPETVELFARQDLAFLERFGIKAAIAACNTVSALALPNILPEKRDFPLGGVILAGVEAVLATGRR
;
A
#
# COMPACT_ATOMS: atom_id res chain seq x y z
N MET A 1 12.13 33.95 3.90
CA MET A 1 11.11 33.43 4.81
C MET A 1 10.96 31.95 4.68
N PRO A 2 11.52 31.24 5.63
CA PRO A 2 11.40 29.79 5.59
C PRO A 2 9.95 29.32 5.59
N GLU A 3 9.07 29.99 6.32
CA GLU A 3 7.66 29.60 6.37
C GLU A 3 6.99 29.67 5.02
N LYS A 4 7.26 30.72 4.25
CA LYS A 4 6.68 30.84 2.93
C LYS A 4 7.17 29.74 2.01
N LYS A 5 8.45 29.40 2.09
CA LYS A 5 8.98 28.31 1.29
C LYS A 5 8.34 26.98 1.65
N ARG A 6 8.12 26.76 2.95
CA ARG A 6 7.45 25.55 3.40
C ARG A 6 6.01 25.50 2.95
N SER A 7 5.33 26.65 2.87
CA SER A 7 3.95 26.65 2.38
C SER A 7 3.88 26.35 0.89
N ILE A 8 4.96 26.63 0.13
CA ILE A 8 5.02 26.28 -1.28
C ILE A 8 5.32 24.79 -1.45
N VAL A 9 6.29 24.27 -0.68
CA VAL A 9 6.63 22.87 -0.68
C VAL A 9 5.83 22.20 0.42
N LYS A 10 4.72 21.60 0.04
CA LYS A 10 3.83 20.98 1.02
C LYS A 10 4.18 19.53 1.20
N TYR A 11 4.33 19.13 2.46
CA TYR A 11 4.41 17.73 2.80
C TYR A 11 3.00 17.17 2.88
N ASP A 12 2.83 16.03 2.27
CA ASP A 12 1.58 15.28 2.38
C ASP A 12 1.75 14.31 3.55
N ASN A 13 1.16 14.68 4.69
CA ASN A 13 1.30 13.92 5.93
C ASN A 13 0.39 12.70 5.98
N ARG A 14 -0.41 12.47 4.96
CA ARG A 14 -1.25 11.28 4.92
C ARG A 14 -0.37 10.04 4.87
N PRO A 15 -0.81 8.95 5.49
CA PRO A 15 0.02 7.75 5.56
C PRO A 15 0.07 6.96 4.27
N ILE A 16 1.11 6.15 4.16
CA ILE A 16 1.20 5.10 3.15
C ILE A 16 0.60 3.85 3.78
N GLY A 17 -0.37 3.25 3.12
CA GLY A 17 -1.00 2.02 3.59
C GLY A 17 -0.35 0.79 2.98
N LEU A 18 -0.05 -0.19 3.81
CA LEU A 18 0.44 -1.49 3.35
C LEU A 18 -0.48 -2.57 3.88
N PHE A 19 -0.75 -3.57 3.07
CA PHE A 19 -1.54 -4.71 3.52
C PHE A 19 -0.99 -6.00 2.95
N ASP A 20 -1.18 -7.08 3.70
CA ASP A 20 -0.82 -8.43 3.25
C ASP A 20 -1.71 -9.46 3.92
N SER A 21 -1.42 -10.73 3.63
CA SER A 21 -2.15 -11.85 4.22
C SER A 21 -1.74 -12.15 5.67
N GLY A 22 -0.82 -11.36 6.23
CA GLY A 22 -0.28 -11.62 7.55
C GLY A 22 1.02 -12.40 7.56
N LEU A 23 1.56 -12.73 6.38
CA LEU A 23 2.80 -13.49 6.24
C LEU A 23 3.81 -12.67 5.44
N GLY A 24 4.90 -12.28 6.07
CA GLY A 24 6.04 -11.71 5.39
C GLY A 24 5.96 -10.24 5.02
N GLY A 25 4.83 -9.60 5.19
CA GLY A 25 4.67 -8.20 4.82
C GLY A 25 5.51 -7.23 5.63
N LEU A 26 5.94 -7.65 6.81
CA LEU A 26 6.76 -6.79 7.67
C LEU A 26 8.12 -6.46 7.06
N THR A 27 8.64 -7.31 6.18
CA THR A 27 9.89 -6.98 5.48
C THR A 27 9.70 -5.82 4.53
N VAL A 28 8.54 -5.74 3.89
CA VAL A 28 8.21 -4.61 3.02
C VAL A 28 8.01 -3.34 3.84
N VAL A 29 7.34 -3.44 4.98
CA VAL A 29 7.17 -2.31 5.90
C VAL A 29 8.53 -1.77 6.32
N ARG A 30 9.46 -2.65 6.70
CA ARG A 30 10.80 -2.23 7.10
C ARG A 30 11.50 -1.52 5.96
N ALA A 31 11.43 -2.07 4.75
CA ALA A 31 12.07 -1.46 3.59
C ALA A 31 11.53 -0.06 3.31
N VAL A 32 10.21 0.11 3.42
CA VAL A 32 9.58 1.42 3.23
C VAL A 32 10.05 2.40 4.30
N ARG A 33 10.09 1.97 5.54
CA ARG A 33 10.50 2.85 6.63
C ARG A 33 11.96 3.25 6.53
N GLU A 34 12.81 2.35 6.06
CA GLU A 34 14.24 2.67 5.87
C GLU A 34 14.46 3.61 4.70
N ALA A 35 13.71 3.41 3.61
CA ALA A 35 13.84 4.24 2.43
C ALA A 35 13.21 5.63 2.62
N PHE A 36 12.15 5.71 3.41
CA PHE A 36 11.37 6.95 3.58
C PHE A 36 11.04 7.15 5.05
N PRO A 37 12.04 7.48 5.87
CA PRO A 37 11.86 7.51 7.33
C PRO A 37 10.88 8.59 7.81
N ASP A 38 10.61 9.59 6.98
CA ASP A 38 9.70 10.68 7.35
C ASP A 38 8.24 10.40 6.99
N GLU A 39 7.97 9.28 6.32
CA GLU A 39 6.60 8.94 5.94
C GLU A 39 5.89 8.19 7.05
N ASN A 40 4.62 8.54 7.23
CA ASN A 40 3.75 7.77 8.12
C ASN A 40 3.29 6.50 7.41
N VAL A 41 3.26 5.40 8.13
CA VAL A 41 2.92 4.10 7.56
C VAL A 41 1.83 3.46 8.41
N ILE A 42 0.81 2.93 7.74
CA ILE A 42 -0.21 2.07 8.36
C ILE A 42 -0.09 0.70 7.72
N TYR A 43 0.05 -0.31 8.54
CA TYR A 43 0.17 -1.69 8.07
C TYR A 43 -1.02 -2.51 8.57
N LEU A 44 -1.66 -3.21 7.63
CA LEU A 44 -2.74 -4.16 7.93
C LEU A 44 -2.29 -5.57 7.55
N GLY A 45 -2.11 -6.40 8.55
CA GLY A 45 -1.89 -7.84 8.32
C GLY A 45 -3.22 -8.57 8.50
N ASP A 46 -3.70 -9.19 7.43
CA ASP A 46 -5.00 -9.89 7.44
C ASP A 46 -4.84 -11.29 8.03
N THR A 47 -4.41 -11.33 9.28
CA THR A 47 -4.03 -12.59 9.95
C THR A 47 -5.21 -13.54 10.16
N ALA A 48 -6.42 -13.00 10.23
CA ALA A 48 -7.61 -13.82 10.42
C ALA A 48 -7.91 -14.71 9.22
N ARG A 49 -7.37 -14.39 8.03
CA ARG A 49 -7.67 -15.10 6.79
C ARG A 49 -6.44 -15.71 6.13
N VAL A 50 -5.35 -15.82 6.88
CA VAL A 50 -4.11 -16.48 6.42
C VAL A 50 -4.36 -17.98 6.27
N PRO A 51 -3.78 -18.63 5.24
CA PRO A 51 -2.99 -18.07 4.14
C PRO A 51 -3.85 -17.78 2.91
N TYR A 52 -3.54 -16.70 2.22
CA TYR A 52 -4.23 -16.35 0.98
C TYR A 52 -3.91 -17.34 -0.15
N GLY A 53 -2.70 -17.92 -0.13
CA GLY A 53 -2.24 -18.80 -1.20
C GLY A 53 -3.08 -20.03 -1.41
N ASN A 54 -3.89 -20.42 -0.41
CA ASN A 54 -4.79 -21.59 -0.51
C ASN A 54 -6.18 -21.20 -0.98
N ARG A 55 -6.42 -19.95 -1.30
CA ARG A 55 -7.74 -19.44 -1.68
C ARG A 55 -7.85 -19.31 -3.18
N SER A 56 -9.08 -19.29 -3.69
CA SER A 56 -9.31 -19.03 -5.10
C SER A 56 -8.90 -17.60 -5.45
N PRO A 57 -8.57 -17.33 -6.73
CA PRO A 57 -8.28 -15.97 -7.15
C PRO A 57 -9.41 -14.97 -6.82
N GLU A 58 -10.66 -15.40 -6.95
CA GLU A 58 -11.81 -14.58 -6.63
C GLU A 58 -11.85 -14.22 -5.15
N THR A 59 -11.54 -15.18 -4.28
CA THR A 59 -11.50 -14.93 -2.84
C THR A 59 -10.36 -14.01 -2.48
N VAL A 60 -9.18 -14.21 -3.07
CA VAL A 60 -8.03 -13.35 -2.83
C VAL A 60 -8.35 -11.90 -3.25
N GLU A 61 -9.01 -11.75 -4.39
CA GLU A 61 -9.40 -10.41 -4.84
C GLU A 61 -10.39 -9.76 -3.88
N LEU A 62 -11.38 -10.52 -3.39
CA LEU A 62 -12.34 -10.02 -2.43
C LEU A 62 -11.64 -9.54 -1.16
N PHE A 63 -10.71 -10.34 -0.64
CA PHE A 63 -9.97 -9.97 0.56
C PHE A 63 -9.12 -8.75 0.32
N ALA A 64 -8.45 -8.66 -0.82
CA ALA A 64 -7.64 -7.49 -1.16
C ALA A 64 -8.47 -6.22 -1.22
N ARG A 65 -9.68 -6.30 -1.82
CA ARG A 65 -10.57 -5.16 -1.89
C ARG A 65 -11.04 -4.73 -0.51
N GLN A 66 -11.33 -5.69 0.36
CA GLN A 66 -11.75 -5.38 1.73
C GLN A 66 -10.61 -4.76 2.54
N ASP A 67 -9.40 -5.29 2.40
CA ASP A 67 -8.23 -4.75 3.08
C ASP A 67 -7.95 -3.31 2.62
N LEU A 68 -8.03 -3.09 1.31
CA LEU A 68 -7.82 -1.77 0.74
C LEU A 68 -8.87 -0.77 1.20
N ALA A 69 -10.13 -1.18 1.20
CA ALA A 69 -11.22 -0.32 1.68
C ALA A 69 -11.04 0.05 3.15
N PHE A 70 -10.56 -0.89 3.96
CA PHE A 70 -10.26 -0.60 5.35
C PHE A 70 -9.17 0.46 5.49
N LEU A 71 -8.09 0.33 4.71
CA LEU A 71 -7.02 1.31 4.73
C LEU A 71 -7.46 2.69 4.25
N GLU A 72 -8.36 2.74 3.28
CA GLU A 72 -8.87 4.02 2.79
C GLU A 72 -9.51 4.86 3.89
N ARG A 73 -10.04 4.22 4.92
CA ARG A 73 -10.67 4.91 6.06
C ARG A 73 -9.67 5.76 6.83
N PHE A 74 -8.39 5.52 6.67
CA PHE A 74 -7.34 6.30 7.34
C PHE A 74 -6.81 7.44 6.48
N GLY A 75 -7.40 7.66 5.31
CA GLY A 75 -6.96 8.75 4.45
C GLY A 75 -5.58 8.57 3.86
N ILE A 76 -5.27 7.37 3.40
CA ILE A 76 -3.94 7.06 2.85
C ILE A 76 -3.68 7.82 1.56
N LYS A 77 -2.41 8.14 1.31
CA LYS A 77 -2.00 8.79 0.07
C LYS A 77 -1.43 7.82 -0.96
N ALA A 78 -1.14 6.60 -0.55
CA ALA A 78 -0.65 5.53 -1.43
C ALA A 78 -0.91 4.20 -0.75
N ALA A 79 -0.99 3.13 -1.53
CA ALA A 79 -1.20 1.80 -0.99
C ALA A 79 -0.26 0.80 -1.65
N ILE A 80 0.24 -0.14 -0.87
CA ILE A 80 1.12 -1.20 -1.34
C ILE A 80 0.54 -2.54 -0.87
N ALA A 81 0.29 -3.41 -1.83
CA ALA A 81 -0.05 -4.80 -1.54
C ALA A 81 1.26 -5.55 -1.31
N ALA A 82 1.58 -5.80 -0.04
CA ALA A 82 2.84 -6.39 0.36
C ALA A 82 2.79 -7.93 0.36
N CYS A 83 1.88 -8.49 -0.40
CA CYS A 83 1.65 -9.92 -0.48
C CYS A 83 1.83 -10.39 -1.93
N ASN A 84 2.69 -11.40 -2.14
CA ASN A 84 2.91 -11.93 -3.47
C ASN A 84 1.64 -12.50 -4.08
N THR A 85 0.81 -13.18 -3.29
CA THR A 85 -0.44 -13.75 -3.77
C THR A 85 -1.39 -12.67 -4.26
N VAL A 86 -1.56 -11.60 -3.49
CA VAL A 86 -2.42 -10.48 -3.89
C VAL A 86 -1.85 -9.81 -5.13
N SER A 87 -0.55 -9.61 -5.18
CA SER A 87 0.08 -8.95 -6.32
C SER A 87 -0.12 -9.74 -7.60
N ALA A 88 -0.04 -11.06 -7.53
CA ALA A 88 -0.17 -11.92 -8.71
C ALA A 88 -1.63 -12.13 -9.11
N LEU A 89 -2.54 -12.33 -8.16
CA LEU A 89 -3.89 -12.80 -8.45
C LEU A 89 -4.94 -11.71 -8.43
N ALA A 90 -4.74 -10.67 -7.65
CA ALA A 90 -5.78 -9.65 -7.45
C ALA A 90 -5.45 -8.32 -8.12
N LEU A 91 -4.21 -7.87 -8.05
CA LEU A 91 -3.85 -6.55 -8.56
C LEU A 91 -4.17 -6.35 -10.04
N PRO A 92 -3.97 -7.35 -10.94
CA PRO A 92 -4.31 -7.11 -12.34
C PRO A 92 -5.74 -6.65 -12.58
N ASN A 93 -6.68 -7.06 -11.72
CA ASN A 93 -8.08 -6.65 -11.83
C ASN A 93 -8.38 -5.36 -11.08
N ILE A 94 -7.58 -5.02 -10.08
CA ILE A 94 -7.83 -3.86 -9.22
C ILE A 94 -7.13 -2.61 -9.76
N LEU A 95 -5.91 -2.76 -10.31
CA LEU A 95 -5.11 -1.63 -10.75
C LEU A 95 -5.79 -0.72 -11.76
N PRO A 96 -6.55 -1.25 -12.74
CA PRO A 96 -7.19 -0.37 -13.72
C PRO A 96 -8.29 0.52 -13.15
N GLU A 97 -8.78 0.22 -11.96
CA GLU A 97 -9.87 0.98 -11.37
C GLU A 97 -9.39 2.35 -10.90
N LYS A 98 -10.25 3.34 -11.05
CA LYS A 98 -9.92 4.69 -10.60
C LYS A 98 -9.96 4.77 -9.09
N ARG A 99 -8.98 5.47 -8.53
CA ARG A 99 -8.91 5.79 -7.11
C ARG A 99 -8.10 7.06 -6.91
N ASP A 100 -8.19 7.61 -5.71
CA ASP A 100 -7.57 8.90 -5.39
C ASP A 100 -6.09 8.78 -5.01
N PHE A 101 -5.51 7.57 -5.08
CA PHE A 101 -4.13 7.34 -4.69
C PHE A 101 -3.53 6.22 -5.54
N PRO A 102 -2.20 6.22 -5.70
CA PRO A 102 -1.52 5.14 -6.41
C PRO A 102 -1.53 3.86 -5.59
N LEU A 103 -1.59 2.74 -6.30
CA LEU A 103 -1.58 1.39 -5.73
C LEU A 103 -0.56 0.55 -6.47
N GLY A 104 0.25 -0.19 -5.75
CA GLY A 104 1.23 -1.10 -6.34
C GLY A 104 1.37 -2.36 -5.53
N GLY A 105 2.14 -3.31 -6.05
CA GLY A 105 2.42 -4.58 -5.40
C GLY A 105 3.88 -4.71 -5.01
N VAL A 106 4.29 -5.95 -4.69
CA VAL A 106 5.66 -6.21 -4.22
C VAL A 106 6.69 -6.35 -5.33
N ILE A 107 6.29 -6.15 -6.58
CA ILE A 107 7.26 -6.06 -7.67
C ILE A 107 8.01 -4.74 -7.45
N LEU A 108 9.33 -4.81 -7.32
CA LEU A 108 10.14 -3.69 -6.90
C LEU A 108 9.87 -2.40 -7.69
N ALA A 109 9.82 -2.50 -9.01
CA ALA A 109 9.58 -1.33 -9.83
C ALA A 109 8.22 -0.70 -9.54
N GLY A 110 7.20 -1.54 -9.26
CA GLY A 110 5.88 -1.05 -8.90
C GLY A 110 5.87 -0.32 -7.56
N VAL A 111 6.58 -0.86 -6.58
CA VAL A 111 6.69 -0.23 -5.27
C VAL A 111 7.36 1.13 -5.39
N GLU A 112 8.47 1.20 -6.13
CA GLU A 112 9.18 2.46 -6.31
C GLU A 112 8.32 3.49 -7.02
N ALA A 113 7.57 3.07 -8.05
CA ALA A 113 6.70 3.98 -8.78
C ALA A 113 5.59 4.54 -7.89
N VAL A 114 4.98 3.68 -7.07
CA VAL A 114 3.93 4.10 -6.14
C VAL A 114 4.49 5.09 -5.13
N LEU A 115 5.63 4.79 -4.54
CA LEU A 115 6.23 5.66 -3.54
C LEU A 115 6.65 7.00 -4.13
N ALA A 116 7.21 6.99 -5.33
CA ALA A 116 7.60 8.23 -5.99
C ALA A 116 6.38 9.13 -6.22
N THR A 117 5.24 8.55 -6.61
CA THR A 117 4.01 9.29 -6.83
C THR A 117 3.38 9.73 -5.52
N GLY A 118 3.32 8.83 -4.54
CA GLY A 118 2.61 9.07 -3.28
C GLY A 118 3.33 9.98 -2.30
N ARG A 119 4.59 10.32 -2.55
CA ARG A 119 5.35 11.16 -1.63
C ARG A 119 5.00 12.63 -1.74
N ARG A 120 4.33 13.02 -2.78
CA ARG A 120 4.03 14.44 -3.02
C ARG A 120 2.78 14.92 -2.35
#